data_588e220a08b3793e43adee97e4843884
#
_entry.id   588e220a08b3793e43adee97e4843884
#
_cell.length_a   1.000
_cell.length_b   1.000
_cell.length_c   1.000
_cell.angle_alpha   90.00
_cell.angle_beta   90.00
_cell.angle_gamma   90.00
#
_symmetry.space_group_name_H-M   'P 1'
#
loop_
_entity.id
_entity.type
_entity.pdbx_description
1 polymer ?
#
loop_
_entity_poly.entity_id
_entity_poly.type
_entity_poly.pdbx_seq_one_letter_code
_entity_poly.pdbx_strand_id
1 'polypeptide(L)'
;MRKIKKNEGDMRKKIMSMIWKSDPWLIVSGVLRSLVQIILPYITIVFSAEVINALTGNYYKRALKIVGWMSASVLVVKCVEAFLESDENRRKISLDLYMKEKLNQIYYGVKLEKLESHEFQQNYQQAMDGLDYSGGFYAFLVCCRDLAVNSLRAMIAVGFFLELILRAESLSGRVFVVLLAIGIGLGACIRTVNNKQSFQAASQFYQKLVPYNNQLQYFFYQLCADKAIGKDVRTYQLERLICEHESSCHDEILKFLKKIEFTSRKYNVANAVVDGFLWGMTYLLVSLCCIVEKMAVGDLLKYIGIVNQISQALSLLLNSGSDVRFKTGFLGNYVQFVETYSVEESNSQPGEATVEIRCENVSYQYENAEKPALSEVTLCISSGTHVAIVGENGSGKSTLLKILLGLYAPLEGVVKVNEKPLETVSNEFAAVFQDFTIFPFTVLQNITVSAESSKEEENRAWEVLERLELRECIGGLPDGIHTALRWNGSSERAKLSGGEEQKLALARALFAQRGAYILDEPSAALDSKSEIALYDFFRKLTGQKTVSSCPTGYLAVLSATKYS
;
A
#
# COMPACT_ATOMS: atom_id res chain seq x y z
N MET A 1 -23.72 18.21 8.29
CA MET A 1 -24.14 17.02 7.51
C MET A 1 -24.06 17.20 5.98
N ARG A 2 -24.57 18.27 5.33
CA ARG A 2 -24.47 18.44 3.87
C ARG A 2 -23.02 18.60 3.35
N LYS A 3 -22.13 19.32 4.05
CA LYS A 3 -20.71 19.45 3.69
C LYS A 3 -19.95 18.12 3.78
N ILE A 4 -20.21 17.30 4.82
CA ILE A 4 -19.57 15.99 5.02
C ILE A 4 -20.01 15.02 3.90
N LYS A 5 -21.30 14.99 3.53
CA LYS A 5 -21.78 14.14 2.42
C LYS A 5 -21.23 14.56 1.04
N LYS A 6 -20.98 15.86 0.82
CA LYS A 6 -20.38 16.35 -0.43
C LYS A 6 -18.92 15.90 -0.54
N ASN A 7 -18.16 15.97 0.57
CA ASN A 7 -16.76 15.53 0.62
C ASN A 7 -16.63 14.01 0.40
N GLU A 8 -17.52 13.19 0.99
CA GLU A 8 -17.54 11.73 0.77
C GLU A 8 -17.82 11.36 -0.70
N GLY A 9 -18.72 12.08 -1.37
CA GLY A 9 -19.04 11.85 -2.79
C GLY A 9 -17.86 12.15 -3.72
N ASP A 10 -17.17 13.24 -3.46
CA ASP A 10 -15.98 13.63 -4.22
C ASP A 10 -14.82 12.64 -3.99
N MET A 11 -14.65 12.15 -2.75
CA MET A 11 -13.65 11.14 -2.42
C MET A 11 -13.88 9.83 -3.18
N ARG A 12 -15.14 9.34 -3.24
CA ARG A 12 -15.49 8.14 -4.00
C ARG A 12 -15.18 8.27 -5.49
N LYS A 13 -15.44 9.45 -6.07
CA LYS A 13 -15.10 9.73 -7.48
C LYS A 13 -13.60 9.68 -7.71
N LYS A 14 -12.79 10.23 -6.79
CA LYS A 14 -11.33 10.19 -6.86
C LYS A 14 -10.82 8.75 -6.79
N ILE A 15 -11.28 7.96 -5.81
CA ILE A 15 -10.93 6.54 -5.68
C ILE A 15 -11.28 5.79 -6.98
N MET A 16 -12.50 5.96 -7.49
CA MET A 16 -12.92 5.30 -8.74
C MET A 16 -12.10 5.75 -9.96
N SER A 17 -11.74 7.03 -10.02
CA SER A 17 -10.86 7.57 -11.06
C SER A 17 -9.46 6.96 -11.02
N MET A 18 -8.91 6.72 -9.81
CA MET A 18 -7.61 6.05 -9.66
C MET A 18 -7.66 4.61 -10.14
N ILE A 19 -8.72 3.86 -9.80
CA ILE A 19 -8.93 2.49 -10.31
C ILE A 19 -9.06 2.50 -11.85
N TRP A 20 -9.86 3.42 -12.39
CA TRP A 20 -10.04 3.53 -13.84
C TRP A 20 -8.74 3.82 -14.59
N LYS A 21 -7.89 4.69 -14.04
CA LYS A 21 -6.58 5.02 -14.63
C LYS A 21 -5.59 3.84 -14.58
N SER A 22 -5.70 2.97 -13.57
CA SER A 22 -4.82 1.81 -13.46
C SER A 22 -5.23 0.67 -14.41
N ASP A 23 -6.49 0.26 -14.38
CA ASP A 23 -7.02 -0.82 -15.22
C ASP A 23 -8.55 -0.67 -15.45
N PRO A 24 -8.98 -0.04 -16.56
CA PRO A 24 -10.40 0.10 -16.89
C PRO A 24 -11.10 -1.26 -17.06
N TRP A 25 -10.37 -2.26 -17.56
CA TRP A 25 -10.93 -3.58 -17.84
C TRP A 25 -11.29 -4.35 -16.56
N LEU A 26 -10.63 -4.09 -15.45
CA LEU A 26 -11.01 -4.64 -14.14
C LEU A 26 -12.43 -4.28 -13.75
N ILE A 27 -12.86 -3.04 -14.02
CA ILE A 27 -14.24 -2.60 -13.76
C ILE A 27 -15.21 -3.30 -14.69
N VAL A 28 -14.88 -3.39 -15.98
CA VAL A 28 -15.75 -4.01 -17.00
C VAL A 28 -15.92 -5.50 -16.74
N SER A 29 -14.82 -6.24 -16.53
CA SER A 29 -14.85 -7.69 -16.24
C SER A 29 -15.62 -8.00 -14.97
N GLY A 30 -15.43 -7.18 -13.92
CA GLY A 30 -16.17 -7.29 -12.67
C GLY A 30 -17.67 -7.07 -12.84
N VAL A 31 -18.10 -6.09 -13.64
CA VAL A 31 -19.52 -5.86 -13.96
C VAL A 31 -20.09 -7.03 -14.76
N LEU A 32 -19.37 -7.51 -15.79
CA LEU A 32 -19.81 -8.67 -16.59
C LEU A 32 -19.99 -9.92 -15.71
N ARG A 33 -19.02 -10.22 -14.85
CA ARG A 33 -19.12 -11.33 -13.88
C ARG A 33 -20.37 -11.20 -13.00
N SER A 34 -20.65 -10.00 -12.54
CA SER A 34 -21.79 -9.75 -11.67
C SER A 34 -23.12 -9.93 -12.37
N LEU A 35 -23.22 -9.53 -13.63
CA LEU A 35 -24.44 -9.77 -14.45
C LEU A 35 -24.66 -11.27 -14.63
N VAL A 36 -23.59 -12.04 -14.88
CA VAL A 36 -23.66 -13.51 -14.96
C VAL A 36 -24.15 -14.12 -13.63
N GLN A 37 -23.64 -13.64 -12.49
CA GLN A 37 -24.05 -14.09 -11.15
C GLN A 37 -25.52 -13.76 -10.81
N ILE A 38 -26.07 -12.66 -11.33
CA ILE A 38 -27.48 -12.33 -11.12
C ILE A 38 -28.40 -13.36 -11.81
N ILE A 39 -28.06 -13.82 -13.01
CA ILE A 39 -28.91 -14.66 -13.84
C ILE A 39 -29.04 -16.08 -13.26
N LEU A 40 -27.99 -16.61 -12.66
CA LEU A 40 -27.92 -18.02 -12.22
C LEU A 40 -29.05 -18.44 -11.26
N PRO A 41 -29.38 -17.71 -10.17
CA PRO A 41 -30.47 -18.09 -9.27
C PRO A 41 -31.83 -18.12 -9.97
N TYR A 42 -32.08 -17.20 -10.91
CA TYR A 42 -33.36 -17.15 -11.61
C TYR A 42 -33.51 -18.30 -12.63
N ILE A 43 -32.43 -18.68 -13.31
CA ILE A 43 -32.43 -19.90 -14.16
C ILE A 43 -32.83 -21.09 -13.31
N THR A 44 -32.17 -21.33 -12.17
CA THR A 44 -32.44 -22.49 -11.32
C THR A 44 -33.86 -22.48 -10.78
N ILE A 45 -34.38 -21.34 -10.32
CA ILE A 45 -35.74 -21.20 -9.79
C ILE A 45 -36.79 -21.52 -10.86
N VAL A 46 -36.68 -20.89 -12.05
CA VAL A 46 -37.69 -21.05 -13.10
C VAL A 46 -37.68 -22.46 -13.67
N PHE A 47 -36.51 -23.01 -14.01
CA PHE A 47 -36.43 -24.37 -14.56
C PHE A 47 -36.84 -25.43 -13.53
N SER A 48 -36.50 -25.26 -12.23
CA SER A 48 -36.95 -26.20 -11.19
C SER A 48 -38.47 -26.21 -11.05
N ALA A 49 -39.12 -25.06 -11.12
CA ALA A 49 -40.56 -24.97 -11.09
C ALA A 49 -41.22 -25.71 -12.28
N GLU A 50 -40.66 -25.50 -13.49
CA GLU A 50 -41.17 -26.19 -14.69
C GLU A 50 -40.94 -27.73 -14.64
N VAL A 51 -39.79 -28.18 -14.11
CA VAL A 51 -39.53 -29.61 -13.90
C VAL A 51 -40.61 -30.21 -13.02
N ILE A 52 -40.93 -29.59 -11.89
CA ILE A 52 -41.94 -30.07 -10.95
C ILE A 52 -43.34 -30.08 -11.58
N ASN A 53 -43.70 -29.01 -12.30
CA ASN A 53 -44.98 -28.96 -13.02
C ASN A 53 -45.09 -30.08 -14.08
N ALA A 54 -44.00 -30.40 -14.78
CA ALA A 54 -43.97 -31.52 -15.72
C ALA A 54 -44.08 -32.89 -15.04
N LEU A 55 -43.46 -33.05 -13.86
CA LEU A 55 -43.53 -34.31 -13.08
C LEU A 55 -44.93 -34.50 -12.49
N THR A 56 -45.56 -33.47 -11.93
CA THR A 56 -46.93 -33.54 -11.39
C THR A 56 -47.98 -33.79 -12.47
N GLY A 57 -47.69 -33.35 -13.71
CA GLY A 57 -48.51 -33.62 -14.87
C GLY A 57 -48.24 -34.98 -15.57
N ASN A 58 -47.36 -35.84 -14.99
CA ASN A 58 -46.91 -37.10 -15.57
C ASN A 58 -46.18 -37.00 -16.93
N TYR A 59 -45.63 -35.82 -17.29
CA TYR A 59 -44.88 -35.61 -18.51
C TYR A 59 -43.37 -35.84 -18.36
N TYR A 60 -42.95 -37.09 -18.01
CA TYR A 60 -41.57 -37.43 -17.67
C TYR A 60 -40.54 -37.11 -18.76
N LYS A 61 -40.90 -37.34 -20.05
CA LYS A 61 -40.00 -36.97 -21.19
C LYS A 61 -39.76 -35.47 -21.30
N ARG A 62 -40.76 -34.66 -20.97
CA ARG A 62 -40.62 -33.19 -20.93
C ARG A 62 -39.77 -32.76 -19.76
N ALA A 63 -40.00 -33.33 -18.57
CA ALA A 63 -39.19 -33.06 -17.40
C ALA A 63 -37.69 -33.33 -17.64
N LEU A 64 -37.36 -34.48 -18.27
CA LEU A 64 -35.97 -34.86 -18.60
C LEU A 64 -35.32 -33.83 -19.57
N LYS A 65 -36.05 -33.37 -20.59
CA LYS A 65 -35.55 -32.34 -21.51
C LYS A 65 -35.28 -31.00 -20.78
N ILE A 66 -36.16 -30.59 -19.88
CA ILE A 66 -36.01 -29.35 -19.10
C ILE A 66 -34.78 -29.44 -18.20
N VAL A 67 -34.55 -30.58 -17.51
CA VAL A 67 -33.35 -30.83 -16.71
C VAL A 67 -32.08 -30.73 -17.58
N GLY A 68 -32.09 -31.31 -18.78
CA GLY A 68 -30.98 -31.21 -19.72
C GLY A 68 -30.65 -29.75 -20.10
N TRP A 69 -31.67 -28.95 -20.44
CA TRP A 69 -31.49 -27.55 -20.73
C TRP A 69 -31.03 -26.75 -19.52
N MET A 70 -31.58 -27.02 -18.33
CA MET A 70 -31.15 -26.38 -17.09
C MET A 70 -29.67 -26.65 -16.82
N SER A 71 -29.25 -27.95 -16.88
CA SER A 71 -27.86 -28.34 -16.64
C SER A 71 -26.91 -27.70 -17.65
N ALA A 72 -27.27 -27.67 -18.95
CA ALA A 72 -26.46 -27.02 -19.98
C ALA A 72 -26.34 -25.50 -19.74
N SER A 73 -27.44 -24.84 -19.40
CA SER A 73 -27.43 -23.39 -19.11
C SER A 73 -26.59 -23.05 -17.89
N VAL A 74 -26.73 -23.83 -16.79
CA VAL A 74 -25.93 -23.66 -15.57
C VAL A 74 -24.46 -23.89 -15.86
N LEU A 75 -24.11 -24.92 -16.64
CA LEU A 75 -22.73 -25.21 -17.01
C LEU A 75 -22.09 -24.04 -17.78
N VAL A 76 -22.78 -23.54 -18.81
CA VAL A 76 -22.28 -22.39 -19.60
C VAL A 76 -22.06 -21.17 -18.71
N VAL A 77 -23.06 -20.82 -17.88
CA VAL A 77 -22.97 -19.68 -16.95
C VAL A 77 -21.78 -19.84 -15.98
N LYS A 78 -21.58 -21.06 -15.42
CA LYS A 78 -20.47 -21.35 -14.51
C LYS A 78 -19.12 -21.31 -15.19
N CYS A 79 -18.99 -21.77 -16.42
CA CYS A 79 -17.75 -21.66 -17.19
C CYS A 79 -17.38 -20.19 -17.46
N VAL A 80 -18.37 -19.37 -17.87
CA VAL A 80 -18.16 -17.93 -18.08
C VAL A 80 -17.79 -17.24 -16.77
N GLU A 81 -18.48 -17.54 -15.67
CA GLU A 81 -18.17 -17.00 -14.34
C GLU A 81 -16.72 -17.34 -13.93
N ALA A 82 -16.29 -18.60 -14.05
CA ALA A 82 -14.94 -19.04 -13.69
C ALA A 82 -13.86 -18.35 -14.54
N PHE A 83 -14.10 -18.15 -15.83
CA PHE A 83 -13.18 -17.42 -16.71
C PHE A 83 -13.02 -15.96 -16.26
N LEU A 84 -14.16 -15.25 -16.04
CA LEU A 84 -14.15 -13.87 -15.59
C LEU A 84 -13.52 -13.72 -14.18
N GLU A 85 -13.75 -14.68 -13.30
CA GLU A 85 -13.13 -14.71 -11.95
C GLU A 85 -11.62 -14.83 -12.01
N SER A 86 -11.10 -15.70 -12.87
CA SER A 86 -9.66 -15.88 -13.05
C SER A 86 -9.00 -14.60 -13.59
N ASP A 87 -9.62 -13.94 -14.57
CA ASP A 87 -9.12 -12.65 -15.10
C ASP A 87 -9.17 -11.54 -14.05
N GLU A 88 -10.26 -11.45 -13.30
CA GLU A 88 -10.42 -10.46 -12.21
C GLU A 88 -9.38 -10.66 -11.10
N ASN A 89 -9.08 -11.89 -10.69
CA ASN A 89 -8.08 -12.20 -9.67
C ASN A 89 -6.67 -11.76 -10.09
N ARG A 90 -6.29 -11.98 -11.35
CA ARG A 90 -5.02 -11.51 -11.91
C ARG A 90 -4.92 -9.99 -11.87
N ARG A 91 -5.97 -9.28 -12.30
CA ARG A 91 -6.01 -7.81 -12.34
C ARG A 91 -6.06 -7.18 -10.96
N LYS A 92 -6.66 -7.85 -9.98
CA LYS A 92 -6.63 -7.45 -8.57
C LYS A 92 -5.20 -7.31 -8.07
N ILE A 93 -4.35 -8.32 -8.33
CA ILE A 93 -2.93 -8.28 -7.92
C ILE A 93 -2.21 -7.13 -8.60
N SER A 94 -2.45 -6.93 -9.90
CA SER A 94 -1.87 -5.81 -10.65
C SER A 94 -2.27 -4.44 -10.07
N LEU A 95 -3.55 -4.27 -9.70
CA LEU A 95 -4.04 -3.04 -9.05
C LEU A 95 -3.35 -2.79 -7.71
N ASP A 96 -3.25 -3.82 -6.85
CA ASP A 96 -2.62 -3.68 -5.54
C ASP A 96 -1.13 -3.30 -5.66
N LEU A 97 -0.41 -3.92 -6.61
CA LEU A 97 0.98 -3.58 -6.91
C LEU A 97 1.12 -2.14 -7.43
N TYR A 98 0.28 -1.74 -8.37
CA TYR A 98 0.28 -0.36 -8.90
C TYR A 98 0.04 0.70 -7.82
N MET A 99 -0.89 0.45 -6.89
CA MET A 99 -1.16 1.39 -5.81
C MET A 99 0.00 1.45 -4.79
N LYS A 100 0.64 0.33 -4.49
CA LYS A 100 1.84 0.29 -3.64
C LYS A 100 3.03 0.97 -4.31
N GLU A 101 3.24 0.71 -5.60
CA GLU A 101 4.29 1.36 -6.39
C GLU A 101 4.15 2.89 -6.36
N LYS A 102 2.94 3.40 -6.50
CA LYS A 102 2.67 4.83 -6.44
C LYS A 102 3.01 5.45 -5.08
N LEU A 103 2.75 4.76 -3.97
CA LEU A 103 3.19 5.19 -2.64
C LEU A 103 4.71 5.21 -2.53
N ASN A 104 5.37 4.16 -3.06
CA ASN A 104 6.82 4.07 -3.04
C ASN A 104 7.47 5.18 -3.89
N GLN A 105 6.92 5.51 -5.05
CA GLN A 105 7.40 6.63 -5.88
C GLN A 105 7.36 7.96 -5.11
N ILE A 106 6.28 8.22 -4.36
CA ILE A 106 6.19 9.40 -3.51
C ILE A 106 7.21 9.33 -2.38
N TYR A 107 7.32 8.18 -1.70
CA TYR A 107 8.26 7.98 -0.59
C TYR A 107 9.71 8.24 -1.00
N TYR A 108 10.11 7.78 -2.19
CA TYR A 108 11.46 7.99 -2.70
C TYR A 108 11.68 9.38 -3.31
N GLY A 109 10.61 10.07 -3.73
CA GLY A 109 10.70 11.37 -4.38
C GLY A 109 10.59 12.57 -3.42
N VAL A 110 10.10 12.36 -2.19
CA VAL A 110 9.94 13.45 -1.23
C VAL A 110 11.29 13.85 -0.62
N LYS A 111 11.48 15.15 -0.29
CA LYS A 111 12.70 15.64 0.37
C LYS A 111 12.93 14.94 1.70
N LEU A 112 14.20 14.67 2.04
CA LEU A 112 14.60 13.90 3.24
C LEU A 112 14.04 14.52 4.53
N GLU A 113 14.05 15.83 4.65
CA GLU A 113 13.50 16.57 5.80
C GLU A 113 12.02 16.21 6.05
N LYS A 114 11.21 16.19 4.99
CA LYS A 114 9.80 15.78 5.09
C LYS A 114 9.65 14.30 5.37
N LEU A 115 10.51 13.46 4.75
CA LEU A 115 10.52 12.02 4.98
C LEU A 115 10.74 11.69 6.46
N GLU A 116 11.64 12.41 7.15
CA GLU A 116 11.97 12.22 8.57
C GLU A 116 10.92 12.85 9.51
N SER A 117 10.00 13.67 9.02
CA SER A 117 8.95 14.28 9.84
C SER A 117 7.94 13.26 10.36
N HIS A 118 7.50 13.44 11.60
CA HIS A 118 6.51 12.55 12.21
C HIS A 118 5.18 12.57 11.46
N GLU A 119 4.78 13.74 10.96
CA GLU A 119 3.55 13.92 10.19
C GLU A 119 3.55 13.07 8.91
N PHE A 120 4.65 13.12 8.14
CA PHE A 120 4.78 12.32 6.91
C PHE A 120 4.73 10.82 7.21
N GLN A 121 5.50 10.36 8.21
CA GLN A 121 5.54 8.94 8.59
C GLN A 121 4.16 8.45 9.04
N GLN A 122 3.44 9.25 9.82
CA GLN A 122 2.09 8.92 10.25
C GLN A 122 1.11 8.87 9.07
N ASN A 123 1.16 9.84 8.16
CA ASN A 123 0.30 9.89 6.99
C ASN A 123 0.61 8.74 6.01
N TYR A 124 1.89 8.39 5.82
CA TYR A 124 2.31 7.25 5.02
C TYR A 124 1.78 5.93 5.60
N GLN A 125 1.95 5.74 6.92
CA GLN A 125 1.42 4.55 7.60
C GLN A 125 -0.10 4.44 7.46
N GLN A 126 -0.84 5.54 7.65
CA GLN A 126 -2.29 5.56 7.45
C GLN A 126 -2.70 5.25 6.00
N ALA A 127 -1.91 5.69 5.02
CA ALA A 127 -2.14 5.36 3.61
C ALA A 127 -1.90 3.87 3.33
N MET A 128 -0.84 3.28 3.89
CA MET A 128 -0.56 1.84 3.81
C MET A 128 -1.62 1.01 4.51
N ASP A 129 -2.05 1.41 5.71
CA ASP A 129 -3.15 0.77 6.44
C ASP A 129 -4.44 0.74 5.62
N GLY A 130 -4.70 1.80 4.84
CA GLY A 130 -5.82 1.86 3.89
C GLY A 130 -5.76 0.78 2.83
N LEU A 131 -4.58 0.40 2.37
CA LEU A 131 -4.41 -0.69 1.40
C LEU A 131 -4.53 -2.07 2.05
N ASP A 132 -3.88 -2.29 3.19
CA ASP A 132 -3.74 -3.61 3.78
C ASP A 132 -4.96 -4.03 4.61
N TYR A 133 -5.45 -3.18 5.53
CA TYR A 133 -6.54 -3.55 6.45
C TYR A 133 -7.94 -3.46 5.85
N SER A 134 -8.17 -2.58 4.89
CA SER A 134 -9.50 -2.43 4.28
C SER A 134 -9.74 -3.37 3.10
N GLY A 135 -8.73 -4.15 2.68
CA GLY A 135 -8.71 -4.92 1.44
C GLY A 135 -8.52 -4.04 0.20
N GLY A 136 -8.04 -2.82 0.39
CA GLY A 136 -7.59 -1.91 -0.65
C GLY A 136 -8.65 -1.43 -1.63
N PHE A 137 -8.18 -0.93 -2.75
CA PHE A 137 -9.01 -0.40 -3.83
C PHE A 137 -9.93 -1.45 -4.46
N TYR A 138 -9.46 -2.69 -4.56
CA TYR A 138 -10.26 -3.78 -5.09
C TYR A 138 -11.49 -4.07 -4.23
N ALA A 139 -11.34 -4.12 -2.91
CA ALA A 139 -12.46 -4.35 -2.02
C ALA A 139 -13.49 -3.19 -2.04
N PHE A 140 -13.04 -1.95 -2.24
CA PHE A 140 -13.93 -0.82 -2.50
C PHE A 140 -14.71 -1.00 -3.80
N LEU A 141 -14.02 -1.39 -4.89
CA LEU A 141 -14.66 -1.68 -6.19
C LEU A 141 -15.72 -2.76 -6.05
N VAL A 142 -15.42 -3.86 -5.34
CA VAL A 142 -16.37 -4.95 -5.06
C VAL A 142 -17.60 -4.41 -4.32
N CYS A 143 -17.43 -3.62 -3.27
CA CYS A 143 -18.56 -3.05 -2.53
C CYS A 143 -19.45 -2.12 -3.39
N CYS A 144 -18.84 -1.29 -4.25
CA CYS A 144 -19.58 -0.45 -5.20
C CYS A 144 -20.35 -1.30 -6.23
N ARG A 145 -19.71 -2.34 -6.75
CA ARG A 145 -20.31 -3.30 -7.66
C ARG A 145 -21.47 -4.04 -7.00
N ASP A 146 -21.27 -4.55 -5.79
CA ASP A 146 -22.30 -5.27 -5.04
C ASP A 146 -23.52 -4.39 -4.75
N LEU A 147 -23.31 -3.11 -4.50
CA LEU A 147 -24.41 -2.17 -4.38
C LEU A 147 -25.26 -2.08 -5.67
N ALA A 148 -24.62 -1.94 -6.82
CA ALA A 148 -25.30 -1.87 -8.12
C ALA A 148 -25.98 -3.20 -8.48
N VAL A 149 -25.27 -4.31 -8.28
CA VAL A 149 -25.75 -5.68 -8.56
C VAL A 149 -26.94 -6.04 -7.70
N ASN A 150 -26.89 -5.79 -6.39
CA ASN A 150 -27.98 -6.10 -5.49
C ASN A 150 -29.19 -5.19 -5.72
N SER A 151 -28.96 -3.94 -6.18
CA SER A 151 -30.06 -3.07 -6.65
C SER A 151 -30.78 -3.69 -7.86
N LEU A 152 -30.02 -4.13 -8.86
CA LEU A 152 -30.58 -4.78 -10.05
C LEU A 152 -31.27 -6.11 -9.69
N ARG A 153 -30.65 -6.92 -8.83
CA ARG A 153 -31.25 -8.17 -8.33
C ARG A 153 -32.56 -7.93 -7.61
N ALA A 154 -32.63 -6.90 -6.77
CA ALA A 154 -33.85 -6.48 -6.09
C ALA A 154 -34.92 -6.03 -7.09
N MET A 155 -34.57 -5.25 -8.13
CA MET A 155 -35.53 -4.83 -9.16
C MET A 155 -36.12 -6.01 -9.94
N ILE A 156 -35.29 -6.97 -10.35
CA ILE A 156 -35.73 -8.18 -11.04
C ILE A 156 -36.68 -8.99 -10.14
N ALA A 157 -36.29 -9.18 -8.88
CA ALA A 157 -37.08 -9.94 -7.93
C ALA A 157 -38.43 -9.26 -7.62
N VAL A 158 -38.46 -7.92 -7.54
CA VAL A 158 -39.72 -7.16 -7.43
C VAL A 158 -40.60 -7.34 -8.65
N GLY A 159 -40.04 -7.38 -9.86
CA GLY A 159 -40.79 -7.66 -11.09
C GLY A 159 -41.53 -9.02 -11.04
N PHE A 160 -40.84 -10.08 -10.60
CA PHE A 160 -41.48 -11.38 -10.38
C PHE A 160 -42.48 -11.41 -9.22
N PHE A 161 -42.26 -10.59 -8.20
CA PHE A 161 -43.20 -10.44 -7.09
C PHE A 161 -44.51 -9.73 -7.54
N LEU A 162 -44.41 -8.77 -8.44
CA LEU A 162 -45.57 -8.14 -9.10
C LEU A 162 -46.39 -9.17 -9.92
N GLU A 163 -45.73 -10.14 -10.58
CA GLU A 163 -46.44 -11.26 -11.22
C GLU A 163 -47.29 -12.03 -10.21
N LEU A 164 -46.80 -12.29 -8.99
CA LEU A 164 -47.57 -12.94 -7.93
C LEU A 164 -48.80 -12.11 -7.50
N ILE A 165 -48.62 -10.76 -7.38
CA ILE A 165 -49.73 -9.83 -7.06
C ILE A 165 -50.82 -9.87 -8.13
N LEU A 166 -50.44 -9.87 -9.42
CA LEU A 166 -51.35 -9.88 -10.56
C LEU A 166 -52.10 -11.23 -10.69
N ARG A 167 -51.47 -12.33 -10.30
CA ARG A 167 -52.10 -13.66 -10.28
C ARG A 167 -53.06 -13.89 -9.09
N ALA A 168 -52.94 -13.09 -8.02
CA ALA A 168 -53.81 -13.17 -6.86
C ALA A 168 -55.11 -12.44 -7.17
N GLU A 169 -56.09 -13.16 -7.73
CA GLU A 169 -57.43 -12.61 -8.10
C GLU A 169 -58.36 -12.49 -6.89
N SER A 170 -58.25 -13.43 -5.94
CA SER A 170 -59.07 -13.46 -4.73
C SER A 170 -58.67 -12.39 -3.71
N LEU A 171 -59.60 -11.92 -2.90
CA LEU A 171 -59.32 -10.98 -1.82
C LEU A 171 -58.33 -11.57 -0.79
N SER A 172 -58.52 -12.87 -0.44
CA SER A 172 -57.64 -13.59 0.50
C SER A 172 -56.23 -13.77 -0.05
N GLY A 173 -56.07 -14.08 -1.35
CA GLY A 173 -54.76 -14.16 -1.99
C GLY A 173 -53.99 -12.83 -1.93
N ARG A 174 -54.67 -11.72 -2.23
CA ARG A 174 -54.09 -10.36 -2.12
C ARG A 174 -53.67 -10.03 -0.71
N VAL A 175 -54.46 -10.37 0.30
CA VAL A 175 -54.11 -10.18 1.72
C VAL A 175 -52.84 -10.95 2.09
N PHE A 176 -52.67 -12.21 1.65
CA PHE A 176 -51.44 -12.98 1.91
C PHE A 176 -50.20 -12.34 1.28
N VAL A 177 -50.33 -11.85 0.06
CA VAL A 177 -49.20 -11.18 -0.60
C VAL A 177 -48.85 -9.85 0.07
N VAL A 178 -49.83 -9.07 0.52
CA VAL A 178 -49.57 -7.84 1.27
C VAL A 178 -48.89 -8.13 2.61
N LEU A 179 -49.36 -9.14 3.36
CA LEU A 179 -48.73 -9.55 4.63
C LEU A 179 -47.28 -10.00 4.41
N LEU A 180 -47.00 -10.71 3.30
CA LEU A 180 -45.66 -11.12 2.93
C LEU A 180 -44.74 -9.92 2.63
N ALA A 181 -45.25 -8.94 1.87
CA ALA A 181 -44.51 -7.70 1.59
C ALA A 181 -44.17 -6.91 2.85
N ILE A 182 -45.13 -6.78 3.77
CA ILE A 182 -44.91 -6.13 5.08
C ILE A 182 -43.86 -6.88 5.89
N GLY A 183 -43.95 -8.22 5.96
CA GLY A 183 -42.97 -9.04 6.67
C GLY A 183 -41.54 -8.87 6.11
N ILE A 184 -41.37 -8.90 4.82
CA ILE A 184 -40.06 -8.67 4.16
C ILE A 184 -39.53 -7.27 4.52
N GLY A 185 -40.37 -6.24 4.42
CA GLY A 185 -40.02 -4.86 4.76
C GLY A 185 -39.57 -4.70 6.22
N LEU A 186 -40.37 -5.24 7.18
CA LEU A 186 -40.04 -5.22 8.59
C LEU A 186 -38.73 -5.97 8.89
N GLY A 187 -38.57 -7.16 8.33
CA GLY A 187 -37.33 -7.93 8.49
C GLY A 187 -36.10 -7.22 7.96
N ALA A 188 -36.24 -6.55 6.83
CA ALA A 188 -35.16 -5.73 6.30
C ALA A 188 -34.82 -4.54 7.22
N CYS A 189 -35.80 -3.84 7.73
CA CYS A 189 -35.62 -2.74 8.70
C CYS A 189 -34.91 -3.21 9.98
N ILE A 190 -35.35 -4.33 10.57
CA ILE A 190 -34.74 -4.88 11.80
C ILE A 190 -33.27 -5.25 11.52
N ARG A 191 -32.98 -5.96 10.42
CA ARG A 191 -31.60 -6.32 10.06
C ARG A 191 -30.71 -5.11 9.84
N THR A 192 -31.24 -4.05 9.22
CA THR A 192 -30.49 -2.80 9.01
C THR A 192 -30.11 -2.15 10.34
N VAL A 193 -31.03 -2.08 11.28
CA VAL A 193 -30.79 -1.51 12.61
C VAL A 193 -29.75 -2.37 13.35
N ASN A 194 -29.92 -3.69 13.37
CA ASN A 194 -28.99 -4.62 14.01
C ASN A 194 -27.58 -4.52 13.43
N ASN A 195 -27.45 -4.53 12.09
CA ASN A 195 -26.15 -4.43 11.42
C ASN A 195 -25.46 -3.09 11.69
N LYS A 196 -26.22 -1.98 11.69
CA LYS A 196 -25.70 -0.66 12.04
C LYS A 196 -25.19 -0.61 13.48
N GLN A 197 -25.95 -1.15 14.43
CA GLN A 197 -25.55 -1.20 15.84
C GLN A 197 -24.35 -2.11 16.06
N SER A 198 -24.32 -3.29 15.43
CA SER A 198 -23.18 -4.20 15.46
C SER A 198 -21.91 -3.53 14.95
N PHE A 199 -22.01 -2.86 13.80
CA PHE A 199 -20.88 -2.15 13.20
C PHE A 199 -20.37 -1.00 14.07
N GLN A 200 -21.26 -0.16 14.62
CA GLN A 200 -20.88 0.96 15.49
C GLN A 200 -20.19 0.47 16.77
N ALA A 201 -20.69 -0.62 17.36
CA ALA A 201 -20.10 -1.20 18.55
C ALA A 201 -18.74 -1.86 18.26
N ALA A 202 -18.57 -2.51 17.12
CA ALA A 202 -17.32 -3.13 16.70
C ALA A 202 -16.25 -2.09 16.33
N SER A 203 -16.64 -1.01 15.64
CA SER A 203 -15.70 0.01 15.13
C SER A 203 -14.89 0.69 16.24
N GLN A 204 -15.46 0.87 17.43
CA GLN A 204 -14.79 1.43 18.60
C GLN A 204 -13.62 0.54 19.08
N PHE A 205 -13.75 -0.78 18.94
CA PHE A 205 -12.71 -1.72 19.31
C PHE A 205 -11.64 -1.84 18.23
N TYR A 206 -12.00 -1.74 16.93
CA TYR A 206 -11.04 -1.77 15.84
C TYR A 206 -10.01 -0.65 15.95
N GLN A 207 -10.43 0.57 16.29
CA GLN A 207 -9.49 1.69 16.48
C GLN A 207 -8.47 1.42 17.60
N LYS A 208 -8.88 0.73 18.68
CA LYS A 208 -8.00 0.37 19.78
C LYS A 208 -7.04 -0.78 19.44
N LEU A 209 -7.31 -1.51 18.38
CA LEU A 209 -6.51 -2.66 17.93
C LEU A 209 -5.27 -2.23 17.12
N VAL A 210 -5.36 -1.08 16.43
CA VAL A 210 -4.31 -0.58 15.52
C VAL A 210 -2.93 -0.49 16.20
N PRO A 211 -2.75 0.11 17.39
CA PRO A 211 -1.44 0.19 18.03
C PRO A 211 -0.79 -1.18 18.30
N TYR A 212 -1.59 -2.15 18.74
CA TYR A 212 -1.09 -3.51 19.02
C TYR A 212 -0.73 -4.27 17.77
N ASN A 213 -1.50 -4.09 16.68
CA ASN A 213 -1.15 -4.66 15.39
C ASN A 213 0.17 -4.09 14.85
N ASN A 214 0.41 -2.79 14.99
CA ASN A 214 1.66 -2.16 14.59
C ASN A 214 2.84 -2.70 15.41
N GLN A 215 2.67 -2.91 16.72
CA GLN A 215 3.68 -3.54 17.55
C GLN A 215 3.97 -4.98 17.11
N LEU A 216 2.94 -5.79 16.82
CA LEU A 216 3.15 -7.15 16.30
C LEU A 216 3.86 -7.16 14.95
N GLN A 217 3.52 -6.25 14.05
CA GLN A 217 4.23 -6.12 12.78
C GLN A 217 5.71 -5.79 12.97
N TYR A 218 6.04 -4.94 13.95
CA TYR A 218 7.43 -4.66 14.33
C TYR A 218 8.16 -5.94 14.75
N PHE A 219 7.58 -6.73 15.68
CA PHE A 219 8.20 -7.97 16.14
C PHE A 219 8.34 -9.01 15.02
N PHE A 220 7.31 -9.25 14.22
CA PHE A 220 7.33 -10.29 13.20
C PHE A 220 8.16 -9.95 11.95
N TYR A 221 8.14 -8.69 11.53
CA TYR A 221 8.74 -8.32 10.24
C TYR A 221 10.02 -7.51 10.38
N GLN A 222 10.07 -6.54 11.27
CA GLN A 222 11.25 -5.66 11.39
C GLN A 222 12.31 -6.29 12.27
N LEU A 223 11.95 -6.72 13.47
CA LEU A 223 12.90 -7.31 14.42
C LEU A 223 13.49 -8.62 13.88
N CYS A 224 12.67 -9.50 13.29
CA CYS A 224 13.13 -10.78 12.75
C CYS A 224 13.90 -10.64 11.43
N ALA A 225 13.68 -9.58 10.65
CA ALA A 225 14.39 -9.34 9.40
C ALA A 225 15.80 -8.79 9.61
N ASP A 226 16.06 -8.10 10.72
CA ASP A 226 17.37 -7.52 11.01
C ASP A 226 18.31 -8.55 11.68
N LYS A 227 19.27 -9.03 10.89
CA LYS A 227 20.29 -9.98 11.36
C LYS A 227 21.27 -9.39 12.38
N ALA A 228 21.45 -8.07 12.40
CA ALA A 228 22.33 -7.40 13.35
C ALA A 228 21.81 -7.58 14.78
N ILE A 229 20.50 -7.48 14.98
CA ILE A 229 19.81 -7.69 16.26
C ILE A 229 20.03 -9.11 16.79
N GLY A 230 20.21 -10.09 15.91
CA GLY A 230 20.43 -11.49 16.30
C GLY A 230 21.65 -11.74 17.18
N LYS A 231 22.69 -10.88 17.12
CA LYS A 231 23.84 -10.92 18.03
C LYS A 231 23.45 -10.49 19.44
N ASP A 232 22.76 -9.36 19.55
CA ASP A 232 22.37 -8.78 20.82
C ASP A 232 21.35 -9.66 21.55
N VAL A 233 20.38 -10.20 20.83
CA VAL A 233 19.39 -11.14 21.36
C VAL A 233 20.08 -12.34 22.01
N ARG A 234 21.10 -12.93 21.36
CA ARG A 234 21.84 -14.09 21.88
C ARG A 234 22.78 -13.72 23.00
N THR A 235 23.49 -12.59 22.88
CA THR A 235 24.47 -12.14 23.89
C THR A 235 23.79 -11.78 25.20
N TYR A 236 22.64 -11.10 25.12
CA TYR A 236 21.91 -10.64 26.30
C TYR A 236 20.74 -11.56 26.69
N GLN A 237 20.55 -12.69 26.01
CA GLN A 237 19.47 -13.66 26.25
C GLN A 237 18.06 -13.00 26.23
N LEU A 238 17.84 -12.12 25.27
CA LEU A 238 16.59 -11.33 25.16
C LEU A 238 15.39 -12.11 24.63
N GLU A 239 15.57 -13.37 24.22
CA GLU A 239 14.52 -14.22 23.62
C GLU A 239 13.25 -14.25 24.48
N ARG A 240 13.43 -14.50 25.79
CA ARG A 240 12.30 -14.56 26.72
C ARG A 240 11.55 -13.23 26.81
N LEU A 241 12.27 -12.12 26.90
CA LEU A 241 11.70 -10.78 27.00
C LEU A 241 10.91 -10.43 25.73
N ILE A 242 11.47 -10.72 24.56
CA ILE A 242 10.81 -10.48 23.27
C ILE A 242 9.53 -11.31 23.17
N CYS A 243 9.59 -12.62 23.47
CA CYS A 243 8.43 -13.50 23.44
C CYS A 243 7.33 -13.10 24.45
N GLU A 244 7.72 -12.63 25.65
CA GLU A 244 6.76 -12.13 26.64
C GLU A 244 6.04 -10.88 26.16
N HIS A 245 6.74 -9.92 25.53
CA HIS A 245 6.13 -8.73 24.94
C HIS A 245 5.23 -9.07 23.75
N GLU A 246 5.68 -9.94 22.87
CA GLU A 246 4.89 -10.43 21.72
C GLU A 246 3.60 -11.11 22.19
N SER A 247 3.71 -12.03 23.17
CA SER A 247 2.56 -12.70 23.78
C SER A 247 1.59 -11.72 24.44
N SER A 248 2.10 -10.70 25.13
CA SER A 248 1.27 -9.65 25.74
C SER A 248 0.48 -8.87 24.68
N CYS A 249 1.12 -8.47 23.58
CA CYS A 249 0.43 -7.81 22.46
C CYS A 249 -0.64 -8.72 21.84
N HIS A 250 -0.30 -10.01 21.65
CA HIS A 250 -1.24 -11.01 21.11
C HIS A 250 -2.46 -11.18 22.03
N ASP A 251 -2.24 -11.27 23.34
CA ASP A 251 -3.32 -11.39 24.33
C ASP A 251 -4.26 -10.17 24.34
N GLU A 252 -3.71 -8.96 24.22
CA GLU A 252 -4.54 -7.75 24.12
C GLU A 252 -5.37 -7.75 22.84
N ILE A 253 -4.77 -8.13 21.70
CA ILE A 253 -5.50 -8.29 20.43
C ILE A 253 -6.63 -9.31 20.59
N LEU A 254 -6.36 -10.47 21.18
CA LEU A 254 -7.38 -11.51 21.41
C LEU A 254 -8.51 -11.01 22.33
N LYS A 255 -8.18 -10.21 23.35
CA LYS A 255 -9.21 -9.60 24.21
C LYS A 255 -10.15 -8.68 23.42
N PHE A 256 -9.61 -7.84 22.55
CA PHE A 256 -10.43 -6.96 21.71
C PHE A 256 -11.22 -7.74 20.67
N LEU A 257 -10.63 -8.73 20.01
CA LEU A 257 -11.33 -9.59 19.04
C LEU A 257 -12.48 -10.35 19.71
N LYS A 258 -12.28 -10.92 20.92
CA LYS A 258 -13.34 -11.55 21.68
C LYS A 258 -14.47 -10.57 22.00
N LYS A 259 -14.17 -9.32 22.37
CA LYS A 259 -15.19 -8.28 22.60
C LYS A 259 -15.98 -7.94 21.35
N ILE A 260 -15.29 -7.81 20.20
CA ILE A 260 -15.93 -7.58 18.89
C ILE A 260 -16.86 -8.74 18.55
N GLU A 261 -16.37 -9.97 18.64
CA GLU A 261 -17.13 -11.18 18.34
C GLU A 261 -18.35 -11.33 19.26
N PHE A 262 -18.16 -11.17 20.56
CA PHE A 262 -19.26 -11.24 21.54
C PHE A 262 -20.31 -10.17 21.30
N THR A 263 -19.90 -8.95 20.95
CA THR A 263 -20.82 -7.85 20.64
C THR A 263 -21.60 -8.11 19.36
N SER A 264 -20.93 -8.62 18.32
CA SER A 264 -21.55 -8.94 17.02
C SER A 264 -22.49 -10.16 17.13
N ARG A 265 -22.16 -11.14 17.99
CA ARG A 265 -22.92 -12.40 18.14
C ARG A 265 -24.40 -12.17 18.46
N LYS A 266 -24.70 -11.26 19.40
CA LYS A 266 -26.11 -10.98 19.77
C LYS A 266 -26.94 -10.47 18.59
N TYR A 267 -26.34 -9.63 17.72
CA TYR A 267 -27.02 -9.11 16.54
C TYR A 267 -27.14 -10.17 15.45
N ASN A 268 -26.11 -10.99 15.28
CA ASN A 268 -26.12 -12.11 14.33
C ASN A 268 -27.19 -13.14 14.71
N VAL A 269 -27.32 -13.47 16.00
CA VAL A 269 -28.38 -14.35 16.49
C VAL A 269 -29.78 -13.72 16.29
N ALA A 270 -29.92 -12.43 16.59
CA ALA A 270 -31.18 -11.72 16.35
C ALA A 270 -31.57 -11.72 14.86
N ASN A 271 -30.60 -11.51 13.96
CA ASN A 271 -30.80 -11.60 12.51
C ASN A 271 -31.19 -13.02 12.07
N ALA A 272 -30.54 -14.07 12.61
CA ALA A 272 -30.87 -15.46 12.32
C ALA A 272 -32.30 -15.83 12.74
N VAL A 273 -32.79 -15.31 13.90
CA VAL A 273 -34.18 -15.48 14.34
C VAL A 273 -35.15 -14.79 13.38
N VAL A 274 -34.85 -13.54 12.98
CA VAL A 274 -35.65 -12.82 11.98
C VAL A 274 -35.72 -13.58 10.67
N ASP A 275 -34.58 -14.09 10.19
CA ASP A 275 -34.51 -14.88 8.94
C ASP A 275 -35.34 -16.16 9.06
N GLY A 276 -35.20 -16.91 10.15
CA GLY A 276 -36.01 -18.11 10.40
C GLY A 276 -37.50 -17.84 10.40
N PHE A 277 -37.93 -16.76 11.06
CA PHE A 277 -39.34 -16.33 11.07
C PHE A 277 -39.81 -15.94 9.65
N LEU A 278 -39.04 -15.17 8.92
CA LEU A 278 -39.36 -14.79 7.54
C LEU A 278 -39.47 -16.00 6.62
N TRP A 279 -38.56 -16.99 6.76
CA TRP A 279 -38.65 -18.24 6.03
C TRP A 279 -39.95 -18.99 6.30
N GLY A 280 -40.28 -19.21 7.57
CA GLY A 280 -41.53 -19.87 7.97
C GLY A 280 -42.76 -19.14 7.45
N MET A 281 -42.81 -17.80 7.62
CA MET A 281 -43.87 -16.94 7.11
C MET A 281 -43.99 -17.01 5.58
N THR A 282 -42.85 -17.02 4.85
CA THR A 282 -42.84 -17.13 3.39
C THR A 282 -43.43 -18.45 2.92
N TYR A 283 -43.02 -19.58 3.50
CA TYR A 283 -43.58 -20.88 3.18
C TYR A 283 -45.09 -20.93 3.46
N LEU A 284 -45.50 -20.46 4.62
CA LEU A 284 -46.92 -20.45 5.00
C LEU A 284 -47.77 -19.60 4.05
N LEU A 285 -47.41 -18.33 3.87
CA LEU A 285 -48.25 -17.40 3.09
C LEU A 285 -48.25 -17.69 1.60
N VAL A 286 -47.11 -18.10 1.03
CA VAL A 286 -47.07 -18.50 -0.38
C VAL A 286 -47.84 -19.78 -0.62
N SER A 287 -47.76 -20.77 0.30
CA SER A 287 -48.54 -22.00 0.21
C SER A 287 -50.06 -21.74 0.29
N LEU A 288 -50.49 -20.91 1.24
CA LEU A 288 -51.89 -20.51 1.36
C LEU A 288 -52.39 -19.76 0.10
N CYS A 289 -51.57 -18.85 -0.43
CA CYS A 289 -51.87 -18.16 -1.69
C CYS A 289 -52.03 -19.15 -2.85
N CYS A 290 -51.08 -20.08 -3.04
CA CYS A 290 -51.14 -21.07 -4.10
C CYS A 290 -52.34 -22.01 -3.99
N ILE A 291 -52.75 -22.39 -2.77
CA ILE A 291 -53.96 -23.22 -2.54
C ILE A 291 -55.22 -22.46 -2.93
N VAL A 292 -55.36 -21.22 -2.47
CA VAL A 292 -56.53 -20.37 -2.75
C VAL A 292 -56.68 -20.05 -4.25
N GLU A 293 -55.59 -19.72 -4.91
CA GLU A 293 -55.57 -19.36 -6.33
C GLU A 293 -55.45 -20.59 -7.26
N LYS A 294 -55.44 -21.82 -6.68
CA LYS A 294 -55.28 -23.10 -7.44
C LYS A 294 -54.10 -23.15 -8.37
N MET A 295 -52.99 -22.56 -7.95
CA MET A 295 -51.73 -22.54 -8.72
C MET A 295 -51.06 -23.90 -8.77
N ALA A 296 -50.22 -24.14 -9.78
CA ALA A 296 -49.47 -25.42 -9.88
C ALA A 296 -48.40 -25.52 -8.78
N VAL A 297 -48.06 -26.77 -8.39
CA VAL A 297 -47.07 -27.05 -7.32
C VAL A 297 -45.68 -26.44 -7.64
N GLY A 298 -45.28 -26.39 -8.90
CA GLY A 298 -44.04 -25.75 -9.29
C GLY A 298 -44.05 -24.22 -9.07
N ASP A 299 -45.21 -23.57 -9.20
CA ASP A 299 -45.34 -22.15 -8.91
C ASP A 299 -45.08 -21.83 -7.46
N LEU A 300 -45.43 -22.73 -6.52
CA LEU A 300 -45.09 -22.62 -5.10
C LEU A 300 -43.57 -22.46 -4.92
N LEU A 301 -42.77 -23.32 -5.51
CA LEU A 301 -41.32 -23.25 -5.41
C LEU A 301 -40.73 -22.02 -6.11
N LYS A 302 -41.30 -21.65 -7.25
CA LYS A 302 -40.93 -20.42 -7.98
C LYS A 302 -41.07 -19.20 -7.05
N TYR A 303 -42.24 -19.00 -6.44
CA TYR A 303 -42.48 -17.81 -5.62
C TYR A 303 -41.74 -17.83 -4.28
N ILE A 304 -41.55 -18.98 -3.64
CA ILE A 304 -40.68 -19.09 -2.46
C ILE A 304 -39.25 -18.70 -2.82
N GLY A 305 -38.71 -19.20 -3.94
CA GLY A 305 -37.39 -18.85 -4.42
C GLY A 305 -37.22 -17.34 -4.71
N ILE A 306 -38.22 -16.72 -5.33
CA ILE A 306 -38.24 -15.29 -5.64
C ILE A 306 -38.26 -14.43 -4.38
N VAL A 307 -39.11 -14.77 -3.40
CA VAL A 307 -39.19 -14.06 -2.11
C VAL A 307 -37.86 -14.12 -1.37
N ASN A 308 -37.19 -15.27 -1.41
CA ASN A 308 -35.85 -15.41 -0.84
C ASN A 308 -34.82 -14.51 -1.55
N GLN A 309 -34.88 -14.40 -2.89
CA GLN A 309 -34.00 -13.49 -3.64
C GLN A 309 -34.24 -12.03 -3.26
N ILE A 310 -35.50 -11.60 -3.05
CA ILE A 310 -35.82 -10.25 -2.58
C ILE A 310 -35.21 -10.00 -1.19
N SER A 311 -35.44 -10.93 -0.25
CA SER A 311 -34.95 -10.81 1.12
C SER A 311 -33.41 -10.72 1.18
N GLN A 312 -32.71 -11.56 0.41
CA GLN A 312 -31.25 -11.55 0.29
C GLN A 312 -30.75 -10.26 -0.37
N ALA A 313 -31.31 -9.88 -1.52
CA ALA A 313 -30.91 -8.68 -2.25
C ALA A 313 -31.06 -7.43 -1.38
N LEU A 314 -32.16 -7.29 -0.66
CA LEU A 314 -32.44 -6.17 0.22
C LEU A 314 -31.43 -6.10 1.39
N SER A 315 -31.13 -7.24 2.01
CA SER A 315 -30.13 -7.34 3.07
C SER A 315 -28.72 -6.95 2.59
N LEU A 316 -28.30 -7.48 1.45
CA LEU A 316 -26.99 -7.19 0.86
C LEU A 316 -26.88 -5.72 0.42
N LEU A 317 -27.94 -5.14 -0.12
CA LEU A 317 -27.99 -3.75 -0.54
C LEU A 317 -27.75 -2.77 0.62
N LEU A 318 -28.37 -3.05 1.76
CA LEU A 318 -28.25 -2.24 2.97
C LEU A 318 -26.84 -2.37 3.58
N ASN A 319 -26.24 -3.56 3.55
CA ASN A 319 -24.90 -3.80 4.04
C ASN A 319 -23.84 -3.14 3.13
N SER A 320 -23.94 -3.33 1.81
CA SER A 320 -23.00 -2.77 0.82
C SER A 320 -22.90 -1.24 0.93
N GLY A 321 -23.99 -0.54 1.24
CA GLY A 321 -23.96 0.90 1.46
C GLY A 321 -23.09 1.35 2.64
N SER A 322 -23.10 0.57 3.72
CA SER A 322 -22.26 0.81 4.91
C SER A 322 -20.79 0.49 4.63
N ASP A 323 -20.55 -0.60 3.91
CA ASP A 323 -19.19 -1.06 3.54
C ASP A 323 -18.49 -0.07 2.60
N VAL A 324 -19.19 0.46 1.60
CA VAL A 324 -18.67 1.52 0.72
C VAL A 324 -18.25 2.74 1.54
N ARG A 325 -19.03 3.15 2.53
CA ARG A 325 -18.70 4.30 3.38
C ARG A 325 -17.47 4.02 4.23
N PHE A 326 -17.40 2.85 4.85
CA PHE A 326 -16.27 2.44 5.68
C PHE A 326 -14.96 2.42 4.89
N LYS A 327 -14.96 1.74 3.73
CA LYS A 327 -13.79 1.67 2.86
C LYS A 327 -13.39 3.03 2.28
N THR A 328 -14.37 3.91 1.99
CA THR A 328 -14.09 5.29 1.57
C THR A 328 -13.29 6.05 2.63
N GLY A 329 -13.58 5.83 3.93
CA GLY A 329 -12.85 6.48 5.01
C GLY A 329 -11.38 6.08 5.06
N PHE A 330 -11.09 4.78 4.98
CA PHE A 330 -9.71 4.28 4.98
C PHE A 330 -8.92 4.68 3.73
N LEU A 331 -9.50 4.50 2.54
CA LEU A 331 -8.86 4.88 1.29
C LEU A 331 -8.76 6.41 1.12
N GLY A 332 -9.55 7.16 1.86
CA GLY A 332 -9.45 8.61 1.91
C GLY A 332 -8.07 9.08 2.37
N ASN A 333 -7.47 8.40 3.34
CA ASN A 333 -6.11 8.69 3.81
C ASN A 333 -5.07 8.49 2.70
N TYR A 334 -5.21 7.41 1.92
CA TYR A 334 -4.36 7.17 0.76
C TYR A 334 -4.47 8.28 -0.29
N VAL A 335 -5.70 8.65 -0.66
CA VAL A 335 -5.94 9.71 -1.65
C VAL A 335 -5.38 11.04 -1.18
N GLN A 336 -5.61 11.38 0.09
CA GLN A 336 -5.09 12.60 0.70
C GLN A 336 -3.56 12.61 0.72
N PHE A 337 -2.93 11.49 1.08
CA PHE A 337 -1.47 11.34 1.05
C PHE A 337 -0.91 11.59 -0.36
N VAL A 338 -1.47 10.92 -1.37
CA VAL A 338 -1.05 11.09 -2.76
C VAL A 338 -1.22 12.54 -3.23
N GLU A 339 -2.32 13.22 -2.88
CA GLU A 339 -2.56 14.62 -3.27
C GLU A 339 -1.64 15.61 -2.55
N THR A 340 -1.31 15.34 -1.29
CA THR A 340 -0.46 16.23 -0.48
C THR A 340 1.02 16.13 -0.86
N TYR A 341 1.48 14.92 -1.17
CA TYR A 341 2.90 14.63 -1.36
C TYR A 341 3.27 14.25 -2.80
N SER A 342 2.36 14.44 -3.78
CA SER A 342 2.72 14.23 -5.19
C SER A 342 3.90 15.13 -5.56
N VAL A 343 5.01 14.50 -5.95
CA VAL A 343 6.24 15.19 -6.33
C VAL A 343 6.12 15.62 -7.78
N GLU A 344 6.36 16.88 -8.07
CA GLU A 344 6.64 17.33 -9.44
C GLU A 344 8.08 16.91 -9.80
N GLU A 345 8.26 16.27 -10.94
CA GLU A 345 9.58 15.91 -11.44
C GLU A 345 10.42 17.18 -11.60
N SER A 346 11.48 17.30 -10.80
CA SER A 346 12.46 18.38 -10.93
C SER A 346 13.36 18.04 -12.12
N ASN A 347 13.23 18.77 -13.20
CA ASN A 347 14.17 18.75 -14.32
C ASN A 347 15.44 19.50 -13.90
N SER A 348 16.40 18.81 -13.30
CA SER A 348 17.70 19.36 -12.99
C SER A 348 18.63 19.27 -14.21
N GLN A 349 19.21 20.40 -14.60
CA GLN A 349 20.19 20.49 -15.70
C GLN A 349 21.56 19.89 -15.28
N PRO A 350 22.40 19.45 -16.24
CA PRO A 350 23.75 18.98 -15.94
C PRO A 350 24.58 20.06 -15.22
N GLY A 351 25.35 19.63 -14.21
CA GLY A 351 26.11 20.53 -13.37
C GLY A 351 27.32 21.18 -14.02
N GLU A 352 27.77 22.30 -13.44
CA GLU A 352 28.98 23.03 -13.84
C GLU A 352 30.25 22.31 -13.33
N ALA A 353 31.37 22.49 -14.01
CA ALA A 353 32.62 21.79 -13.68
C ALA A 353 33.26 22.26 -12.35
N THR A 354 32.95 23.49 -11.91
CA THR A 354 33.53 24.13 -10.73
C THR A 354 32.41 24.66 -9.84
N VAL A 355 32.51 24.46 -8.52
CA VAL A 355 31.48 24.80 -7.55
C VAL A 355 32.06 25.67 -6.43
N GLU A 356 31.53 26.89 -6.28
CA GLU A 356 31.70 27.75 -5.10
C GLU A 356 30.43 27.65 -4.25
N ILE A 357 30.59 27.46 -2.94
CA ILE A 357 29.48 27.34 -1.99
C ILE A 357 29.51 28.51 -1.03
N ARG A 358 28.38 29.21 -0.88
CA ARG A 358 28.24 30.32 0.05
C ARG A 358 27.03 30.16 0.95
N CYS A 359 27.24 30.11 2.26
CA CYS A 359 26.21 30.15 3.29
C CYS A 359 26.16 31.55 3.90
N GLU A 360 24.99 32.15 4.00
CA GLU A 360 24.76 33.47 4.57
C GLU A 360 23.75 33.34 5.72
N ASN A 361 24.21 33.46 6.98
CA ASN A 361 23.39 33.42 8.21
C ASN A 361 22.47 32.20 8.31
N VAL A 362 22.98 31.02 7.96
CA VAL A 362 22.22 29.77 7.93
C VAL A 362 21.94 29.29 9.35
N SER A 363 20.66 29.14 9.69
CA SER A 363 20.18 28.55 10.94
C SER A 363 19.26 27.37 10.64
N TYR A 364 19.34 26.33 11.48
CA TYR A 364 18.49 25.14 11.36
C TYR A 364 18.17 24.53 12.71
N GLN A 365 16.92 24.11 12.88
CA GLN A 365 16.44 23.41 14.08
C GLN A 365 15.55 22.22 13.67
N TYR A 366 15.78 21.07 14.28
CA TYR A 366 14.92 19.90 14.10
C TYR A 366 13.55 20.10 14.75
N GLU A 367 12.51 19.51 14.20
CA GLU A 367 11.10 19.73 14.55
C GLU A 367 10.79 19.61 16.06
N ASN A 368 11.47 18.70 16.77
CA ASN A 368 11.24 18.47 18.22
C ASN A 368 12.44 18.85 19.10
N ALA A 369 13.41 19.60 18.57
CA ALA A 369 14.59 20.00 19.34
C ALA A 369 14.32 21.31 20.09
N GLU A 370 14.80 21.41 21.36
CA GLU A 370 14.73 22.63 22.14
C GLU A 370 15.74 23.70 21.68
N LYS A 371 16.84 23.26 21.06
CA LYS A 371 17.92 24.13 20.63
C LYS A 371 18.18 23.99 19.13
N PRO A 372 18.58 25.07 18.46
CA PRO A 372 18.98 24.98 17.05
C PRO A 372 20.24 24.11 16.91
N ALA A 373 20.27 23.31 15.84
CA ALA A 373 21.44 22.52 15.47
C ALA A 373 22.51 23.38 14.78
N LEU A 374 22.09 24.46 14.10
CA LEU A 374 22.96 25.47 13.50
C LEU A 374 22.38 26.85 13.80
N SER A 375 23.25 27.83 14.15
CA SER A 375 22.87 29.21 14.44
C SER A 375 23.76 30.17 13.66
N GLU A 376 23.17 30.98 12.79
CA GLU A 376 23.79 32.07 12.02
C GLU A 376 25.11 31.69 11.33
N VAL A 377 25.21 30.48 10.77
CA VAL A 377 26.43 30.00 10.12
C VAL A 377 26.66 30.75 8.82
N THR A 378 27.80 31.45 8.74
CA THR A 378 28.24 32.15 7.52
C THR A 378 29.59 31.57 7.12
N LEU A 379 29.67 31.01 5.92
CA LEU A 379 30.90 30.43 5.39
C LEU A 379 30.93 30.53 3.86
N CYS A 380 32.14 30.55 3.31
CA CYS A 380 32.38 30.54 1.88
C CYS A 380 33.44 29.45 1.57
N ILE A 381 33.09 28.53 0.68
CA ILE A 381 33.98 27.48 0.18
C ILE A 381 34.27 27.79 -1.29
N SER A 382 35.48 28.27 -1.55
CA SER A 382 35.91 28.61 -2.90
C SER A 382 36.07 27.38 -3.77
N SER A 383 35.87 27.55 -5.07
CA SER A 383 36.02 26.46 -6.03
C SER A 383 37.42 25.83 -5.96
N GLY A 384 37.49 24.52 -6.04
CA GLY A 384 38.74 23.75 -6.03
C GLY A 384 39.42 23.63 -4.66
N THR A 385 38.77 24.08 -3.56
CA THR A 385 39.32 23.97 -2.22
C THR A 385 38.90 22.67 -1.53
N HIS A 386 39.77 22.15 -0.68
CA HIS A 386 39.51 21.00 0.21
C HIS A 386 39.30 21.53 1.63
N VAL A 387 38.12 21.36 2.15
CA VAL A 387 37.73 21.87 3.48
C VAL A 387 37.40 20.70 4.41
N ALA A 388 38.01 20.72 5.60
CA ALA A 388 37.66 19.79 6.68
C ALA A 388 36.75 20.48 7.70
N ILE A 389 35.58 19.90 7.97
CA ILE A 389 34.65 20.36 8.99
C ILE A 389 34.89 19.53 10.26
N VAL A 390 35.39 20.18 11.30
CA VAL A 390 35.76 19.51 12.56
C VAL A 390 34.97 20.11 13.73
N GLY A 391 34.69 19.29 14.74
CA GLY A 391 33.95 19.70 15.92
C GLY A 391 33.53 18.48 16.75
N GLU A 392 33.06 18.73 17.96
CA GLU A 392 32.55 17.67 18.85
C GLU A 392 31.33 16.94 18.26
N ASN A 393 31.04 15.74 18.78
CA ASN A 393 29.83 15.01 18.40
C ASN A 393 28.60 15.83 18.82
N GLY A 394 27.65 15.96 17.92
CA GLY A 394 26.45 16.81 18.15
C GLY A 394 26.63 18.31 17.85
N SER A 395 27.80 18.76 17.36
CA SER A 395 28.03 20.18 17.01
C SER A 395 27.35 20.65 15.71
N GLY A 396 26.54 19.81 15.06
CA GLY A 396 25.81 20.19 13.84
C GLY A 396 26.53 19.89 12.52
N LYS A 397 27.67 19.19 12.52
CA LYS A 397 28.46 18.89 11.31
C LYS A 397 27.64 18.19 10.22
N SER A 398 27.02 17.04 10.54
CA SER A 398 26.20 16.27 9.58
C SER A 398 24.94 17.06 9.16
N THR A 399 24.40 17.93 10.04
CA THR A 399 23.29 18.82 9.69
C THR A 399 23.71 19.85 8.65
N LEU A 400 24.91 20.44 8.83
CA LEU A 400 25.47 21.37 7.84
C LEU A 400 25.67 20.67 6.49
N LEU A 401 26.24 19.44 6.47
CA LEU A 401 26.42 18.67 5.23
C LEU A 401 25.07 18.36 4.54
N LYS A 402 24.05 18.00 5.30
CA LYS A 402 22.70 17.76 4.75
C LYS A 402 22.10 19.03 4.13
N ILE A 403 22.35 20.21 4.73
CA ILE A 403 21.92 21.50 4.17
C ILE A 403 22.71 21.84 2.91
N LEU A 404 24.04 21.65 2.90
CA LEU A 404 24.87 21.89 1.72
C LEU A 404 24.49 21.00 0.53
N LEU A 405 23.97 19.81 0.80
CA LEU A 405 23.44 18.88 -0.20
C LEU A 405 22.01 19.19 -0.67
N GLY A 406 21.34 20.19 -0.05
CA GLY A 406 19.95 20.50 -0.34
C GLY A 406 18.95 19.45 0.16
N LEU A 407 19.39 18.53 1.03
CA LEU A 407 18.53 17.52 1.66
C LEU A 407 17.63 18.16 2.72
N TYR A 408 18.13 19.21 3.40
CA TYR A 408 17.40 20.03 4.35
C TYR A 408 17.37 21.49 3.86
N ALA A 409 16.24 22.15 4.10
CA ALA A 409 16.11 23.58 3.84
C ALA A 409 16.48 24.38 5.10
N PRO A 410 17.31 25.45 5.02
CA PRO A 410 17.59 26.29 6.19
C PRO A 410 16.30 26.99 6.64
N LEU A 411 16.12 27.15 7.97
CA LEU A 411 15.01 27.91 8.53
C LEU A 411 15.22 29.41 8.34
N GLU A 412 16.47 29.86 8.49
CA GLU A 412 16.88 31.22 8.24
C GLU A 412 18.18 31.23 7.44
N GLY A 413 18.40 32.29 6.68
CA GLY A 413 19.56 32.43 5.83
C GLY A 413 19.39 31.76 4.46
N VAL A 414 20.46 31.75 3.67
CA VAL A 414 20.45 31.23 2.29
C VAL A 414 21.74 30.48 1.99
N VAL A 415 21.62 29.37 1.25
CA VAL A 415 22.75 28.67 0.64
C VAL A 415 22.74 28.91 -0.86
N LYS A 416 23.87 29.38 -1.38
CA LYS A 416 24.08 29.64 -2.81
C LYS A 416 25.21 28.77 -3.35
N VAL A 417 25.05 28.31 -4.58
CA VAL A 417 26.07 27.59 -5.34
C VAL A 417 26.28 28.34 -6.64
N ASN A 418 27.52 28.82 -6.88
CA ASN A 418 27.83 29.68 -8.02
C ASN A 418 26.82 30.86 -8.15
N GLU A 419 26.57 31.57 -7.04
CA GLU A 419 25.59 32.64 -6.90
C GLU A 419 24.12 32.29 -7.18
N LYS A 420 23.80 31.02 -7.50
CA LYS A 420 22.44 30.52 -7.69
C LYS A 420 21.91 29.89 -6.39
N PRO A 421 20.61 29.97 -6.09
CA PRO A 421 20.03 29.27 -4.96
C PRO A 421 20.26 27.75 -5.07
N LEU A 422 20.64 27.10 -3.98
CA LEU A 422 20.93 25.67 -3.92
C LEU A 422 19.81 24.79 -4.48
N GLU A 423 18.56 25.17 -4.30
CA GLU A 423 17.38 24.44 -4.79
C GLU A 423 17.37 24.25 -6.31
N THR A 424 18.06 25.12 -7.06
CA THR A 424 18.11 25.07 -8.52
C THR A 424 19.29 24.25 -9.05
N VAL A 425 20.24 23.86 -8.19
CA VAL A 425 21.54 23.27 -8.58
C VAL A 425 21.91 22.04 -7.75
N SER A 426 20.92 21.32 -7.24
CA SER A 426 21.13 20.13 -6.39
C SER A 426 21.98 19.02 -7.05
N ASN A 427 22.12 19.03 -8.37
CA ASN A 427 22.92 18.06 -9.13
C ASN A 427 24.42 18.34 -9.18
N GLU A 428 24.90 19.42 -8.54
CA GLU A 428 26.31 19.78 -8.51
C GLU A 428 27.14 18.92 -7.53
N PHE A 429 26.47 18.17 -6.67
CA PHE A 429 27.10 17.46 -5.57
C PHE A 429 27.11 15.95 -5.77
N ALA A 430 28.20 15.31 -5.32
CA ALA A 430 28.24 13.88 -5.04
C ALA A 430 28.56 13.68 -3.55
N ALA A 431 27.87 12.78 -2.88
CA ALA A 431 28.04 12.55 -1.45
C ALA A 431 28.33 11.08 -1.13
N VAL A 432 29.12 10.87 -0.08
CA VAL A 432 29.28 9.59 0.60
C VAL A 432 29.03 9.81 2.08
N PHE A 433 27.98 9.15 2.60
CA PHE A 433 27.59 9.22 4.00
C PHE A 433 28.26 8.12 4.83
N GLN A 434 28.32 8.30 6.15
CA GLN A 434 28.81 7.30 7.08
C GLN A 434 27.99 6.00 7.01
N ASP A 435 26.67 6.12 6.87
CA ASP A 435 25.68 5.05 6.77
C ASP A 435 25.31 4.73 5.33
N PHE A 436 26.31 4.73 4.44
CA PHE A 436 26.11 4.45 3.00
C PHE A 436 25.36 3.12 2.80
N THR A 437 24.53 3.08 1.76
CA THR A 437 23.78 1.86 1.39
C THR A 437 24.27 1.32 0.05
N ILE A 438 24.57 0.02 0.02
CA ILE A 438 24.77 -0.75 -1.21
C ILE A 438 23.45 -1.44 -1.55
N PHE A 439 22.94 -1.15 -2.74
CA PHE A 439 21.66 -1.68 -3.19
C PHE A 439 21.79 -3.12 -3.73
N PRO A 440 20.76 -3.95 -3.64
CA PRO A 440 20.75 -5.32 -4.16
C PRO A 440 20.63 -5.37 -5.70
N PHE A 441 21.35 -4.49 -6.37
CA PHE A 441 21.48 -4.37 -7.81
C PHE A 441 22.82 -4.94 -8.26
N THR A 442 23.11 -4.91 -9.55
CA THR A 442 24.45 -5.26 -10.05
C THR A 442 25.48 -4.24 -9.56
N VAL A 443 26.77 -4.62 -9.58
CA VAL A 443 27.86 -3.70 -9.26
C VAL A 443 27.81 -2.49 -10.20
N LEU A 444 27.59 -2.71 -11.51
CA LEU A 444 27.46 -1.65 -12.49
C LEU A 444 26.34 -0.67 -12.16
N GLN A 445 25.15 -1.18 -11.85
CA GLN A 445 24.00 -0.36 -11.47
C GLN A 445 24.23 0.42 -10.16
N ASN A 446 24.97 -0.15 -9.21
CA ASN A 446 25.36 0.58 -8.00
C ASN A 446 26.31 1.74 -8.29
N ILE A 447 27.13 1.67 -9.33
CA ILE A 447 28.08 2.73 -9.73
C ILE A 447 27.37 3.78 -10.60
N THR A 448 26.68 3.34 -11.66
CA THR A 448 26.08 4.23 -12.67
C THR A 448 24.79 4.87 -12.22
N VAL A 449 24.12 4.29 -11.21
CA VAL A 449 22.78 4.69 -10.74
C VAL A 449 21.76 4.70 -11.90
N SER A 450 21.92 3.79 -12.84
CA SER A 450 21.08 3.65 -14.04
C SER A 450 20.60 2.21 -14.18
N ALA A 451 19.37 2.03 -14.67
CA ALA A 451 18.82 0.70 -14.97
C ALA A 451 19.50 0.07 -16.20
N GLU A 452 19.88 0.91 -17.17
CA GLU A 452 20.57 0.52 -18.40
C GLU A 452 21.84 1.36 -18.52
N SER A 453 22.94 0.74 -18.86
CA SER A 453 24.24 1.42 -19.05
C SER A 453 24.82 1.09 -20.41
N SER A 454 25.40 2.10 -21.06
CA SER A 454 26.13 1.95 -22.33
C SER A 454 27.46 1.25 -22.11
N LYS A 455 28.05 0.72 -23.17
CA LYS A 455 29.42 0.16 -23.11
C LYS A 455 30.48 1.19 -22.69
N GLU A 456 30.28 2.45 -23.04
CA GLU A 456 31.16 3.55 -22.63
C GLU A 456 31.08 3.80 -21.11
N GLU A 457 29.89 3.78 -20.56
CA GLU A 457 29.68 3.88 -19.11
C GLU A 457 30.25 2.68 -18.37
N GLU A 458 30.10 1.47 -18.90
CA GLU A 458 30.69 0.27 -18.34
C GLU A 458 32.23 0.36 -18.30
N ASN A 459 32.87 0.78 -19.42
CA ASN A 459 34.32 0.98 -19.46
C ASN A 459 34.76 2.03 -18.43
N ARG A 460 34.05 3.13 -18.33
CA ARG A 460 34.31 4.18 -17.34
C ARG A 460 34.13 3.67 -15.90
N ALA A 461 33.14 2.80 -15.65
CA ALA A 461 32.98 2.17 -14.36
C ALA A 461 34.16 1.26 -14.00
N TRP A 462 34.67 0.49 -14.95
CA TRP A 462 35.89 -0.31 -14.77
C TRP A 462 37.12 0.56 -14.46
N GLU A 463 37.29 1.70 -15.11
CA GLU A 463 38.36 2.65 -14.79
C GLU A 463 38.28 3.17 -13.36
N VAL A 464 37.07 3.50 -12.91
CA VAL A 464 36.86 3.94 -11.53
C VAL A 464 37.14 2.82 -10.53
N LEU A 465 36.71 1.58 -10.83
CA LEU A 465 37.00 0.41 -9.98
C LEU A 465 38.51 0.11 -9.92
N GLU A 466 39.23 0.27 -11.01
CA GLU A 466 40.69 0.10 -11.04
C GLU A 466 41.39 1.12 -10.15
N ARG A 467 40.98 2.39 -10.21
CA ARG A 467 41.51 3.46 -9.35
C ARG A 467 41.26 3.21 -7.86
N LEU A 468 40.17 2.51 -7.51
CA LEU A 468 39.83 2.14 -6.14
C LEU A 468 40.39 0.76 -5.72
N GLU A 469 41.22 0.13 -6.56
CA GLU A 469 41.77 -1.20 -6.30
C GLU A 469 40.70 -2.29 -6.10
N LEU A 470 39.55 -2.15 -6.79
CA LEU A 470 38.45 -3.12 -6.76
C LEU A 470 38.38 -4.00 -8.01
N ARG A 471 39.19 -3.72 -9.05
CA ARG A 471 39.10 -4.41 -10.34
C ARG A 471 39.26 -5.92 -10.24
N GLU A 472 40.23 -6.39 -9.45
CA GLU A 472 40.49 -7.82 -9.28
C GLU A 472 39.37 -8.49 -8.48
N CYS A 473 38.94 -7.85 -7.42
CA CYS A 473 37.83 -8.35 -6.56
C CYS A 473 36.54 -8.50 -7.37
N ILE A 474 36.14 -7.45 -8.10
CA ILE A 474 34.90 -7.46 -8.90
C ILE A 474 35.05 -8.37 -10.13
N GLY A 475 36.24 -8.40 -10.78
CA GLY A 475 36.51 -9.30 -11.89
C GLY A 475 36.49 -10.79 -11.50
N GLY A 476 36.77 -11.12 -10.25
CA GLY A 476 36.65 -12.47 -9.68
C GLY A 476 35.24 -12.93 -9.35
N LEU A 477 34.24 -12.04 -9.42
CA LEU A 477 32.82 -12.41 -9.21
C LEU A 477 32.28 -13.19 -10.43
N PRO A 478 31.24 -14.04 -10.26
CA PRO A 478 30.73 -14.93 -11.32
C PRO A 478 30.42 -14.23 -12.65
N ASP A 479 29.82 -13.04 -12.61
CA ASP A 479 29.46 -12.24 -13.78
C ASP A 479 30.21 -10.88 -13.80
N GLY A 480 31.35 -10.76 -13.09
CA GLY A 480 32.13 -9.54 -13.00
C GLY A 480 31.30 -8.36 -12.52
N ILE A 481 31.33 -7.23 -13.23
CA ILE A 481 30.61 -5.99 -12.92
C ILE A 481 29.07 -6.15 -13.02
N HIS A 482 28.59 -7.17 -13.72
CA HIS A 482 27.16 -7.49 -13.84
C HIS A 482 26.66 -8.41 -12.72
N THR A 483 27.53 -8.85 -11.82
CA THR A 483 27.14 -9.64 -10.66
C THR A 483 26.20 -8.85 -9.77
N ALA A 484 25.03 -9.42 -9.49
CA ALA A 484 24.07 -8.87 -8.54
C ALA A 484 24.57 -9.05 -7.10
N LEU A 485 24.56 -7.95 -6.34
CA LEU A 485 25.00 -7.96 -4.97
C LEU A 485 23.93 -8.55 -4.04
N ARG A 486 24.36 -9.06 -2.90
CA ARG A 486 23.53 -9.85 -2.00
C ARG A 486 22.45 -9.01 -1.33
N TRP A 487 21.21 -9.45 -1.46
CA TRP A 487 20.11 -9.02 -0.60
C TRP A 487 20.01 -9.97 0.60
N ASN A 488 19.65 -9.44 1.77
CA ASN A 488 19.36 -10.25 2.96
C ASN A 488 18.37 -11.38 2.63
N GLY A 489 18.84 -12.64 2.64
CA GLY A 489 18.03 -13.83 2.34
C GLY A 489 18.35 -14.58 1.04
N SER A 490 19.09 -14.01 0.09
CA SER A 490 19.50 -14.74 -1.12
C SER A 490 20.83 -15.48 -0.90
N SER A 491 20.86 -16.78 -1.19
CA SER A 491 22.09 -17.61 -1.11
C SER A 491 23.00 -17.50 -2.34
N GLU A 492 22.50 -16.97 -3.45
CA GLU A 492 23.14 -17.05 -4.78
C GLU A 492 23.86 -15.77 -5.21
N ARG A 493 23.87 -14.71 -4.38
CA ARG A 493 24.45 -13.42 -4.75
C ARG A 493 25.77 -13.15 -4.02
N ALA A 494 26.67 -12.42 -4.68
CA ALA A 494 27.97 -12.08 -4.11
C ALA A 494 27.84 -11.13 -2.92
N LYS A 495 28.72 -11.32 -1.92
CA LYS A 495 28.85 -10.45 -0.76
C LYS A 495 30.22 -9.81 -0.77
N LEU A 496 30.28 -8.50 -0.70
CA LEU A 496 31.49 -7.73 -0.52
C LEU A 496 31.83 -7.62 0.98
N SER A 497 33.11 -7.42 1.31
CA SER A 497 33.52 -7.02 2.65
C SER A 497 33.10 -5.56 2.94
N GLY A 498 33.02 -5.15 4.21
CA GLY A 498 32.63 -3.78 4.55
C GLY A 498 33.53 -2.70 3.89
N GLY A 499 34.84 -2.97 3.78
CA GLY A 499 35.77 -2.07 3.09
C GLY A 499 35.53 -2.01 1.57
N GLU A 500 35.20 -3.13 0.92
CA GLU A 500 34.83 -3.17 -0.49
C GLU A 500 33.50 -2.48 -0.76
N GLU A 501 32.50 -2.65 0.14
CA GLU A 501 31.22 -1.93 0.06
C GLU A 501 31.43 -0.40 0.17
N GLN A 502 32.31 0.05 1.07
CA GLN A 502 32.69 1.44 1.20
C GLN A 502 33.36 1.98 -0.06
N LYS A 503 34.35 1.24 -0.60
CA LYS A 503 35.00 1.59 -1.89
C LYS A 503 33.98 1.62 -3.05
N LEU A 504 32.96 0.76 -3.04
CA LEU A 504 31.91 0.79 -4.05
C LEU A 504 31.00 2.04 -3.91
N ALA A 505 30.69 2.47 -2.68
CA ALA A 505 29.99 3.73 -2.45
C ALA A 505 30.81 4.94 -2.94
N LEU A 506 32.14 4.91 -2.76
CA LEU A 506 33.06 5.89 -3.32
C LEU A 506 33.09 5.84 -4.86
N ALA A 507 33.05 4.65 -5.45
CA ALA A 507 32.97 4.49 -6.91
C ALA A 507 31.72 5.18 -7.49
N ARG A 508 30.58 5.07 -6.84
CA ARG A 508 29.35 5.77 -7.20
C ARG A 508 29.53 7.29 -7.24
N ALA A 509 30.14 7.85 -6.19
CA ALA A 509 30.39 9.28 -6.12
C ALA A 509 31.36 9.77 -7.21
N LEU A 510 32.46 9.04 -7.44
CA LEU A 510 33.45 9.38 -8.46
C LEU A 510 32.91 9.24 -9.88
N PHE A 511 32.11 8.21 -10.15
CA PHE A 511 31.48 8.00 -11.45
C PHE A 511 30.54 9.15 -11.84
N ALA A 512 29.85 9.74 -10.87
CA ALA A 512 28.93 10.86 -11.08
C ALA A 512 29.63 12.13 -11.63
N GLN A 513 30.95 12.29 -11.46
CA GLN A 513 31.78 13.41 -11.95
C GLN A 513 31.22 14.80 -11.64
N ARG A 514 30.66 15.00 -10.45
CA ARG A 514 30.08 16.28 -10.01
C ARG A 514 31.14 17.36 -9.73
N GLY A 515 30.72 18.61 -9.65
CA GLY A 515 31.59 19.75 -9.36
C GLY A 515 32.10 19.80 -7.93
N ALA A 516 31.35 19.26 -6.97
CA ALA A 516 31.75 19.16 -5.57
C ALA A 516 31.47 17.77 -4.97
N TYR A 517 32.30 17.38 -3.99
CA TYR A 517 32.20 16.12 -3.25
C TYR A 517 32.03 16.40 -1.75
N ILE A 518 31.08 15.74 -1.12
CA ILE A 518 30.83 15.80 0.30
C ILE A 518 31.02 14.42 0.90
N LEU A 519 31.91 14.31 1.89
CA LEU A 519 32.29 13.06 2.53
C LEU A 519 31.99 13.16 4.03
N ASP A 520 30.99 12.42 4.50
CA ASP A 520 30.64 12.34 5.92
C ASP A 520 31.28 11.08 6.52
N GLU A 521 32.34 11.28 7.34
CA GLU A 521 33.10 10.21 8.03
C GLU A 521 33.51 9.01 7.13
N PRO A 522 34.12 9.26 5.95
CA PRO A 522 34.37 8.19 4.99
C PRO A 522 35.40 7.16 5.46
N SER A 523 36.03 7.36 6.63
CA SER A 523 37.08 6.53 7.20
C SER A 523 36.69 5.81 8.49
N ALA A 524 35.42 5.87 8.92
CA ALA A 524 34.98 5.33 10.22
C ALA A 524 35.29 3.82 10.46
N ALA A 525 35.51 3.06 9.39
CA ALA A 525 35.85 1.63 9.44
C ALA A 525 37.32 1.33 9.04
N LEU A 526 38.15 2.36 8.82
CA LEU A 526 39.51 2.21 8.34
C LEU A 526 40.55 2.47 9.45
N ASP A 527 41.69 1.80 9.34
CA ASP A 527 42.85 2.12 10.19
C ASP A 527 43.51 3.43 9.76
N SER A 528 44.32 4.05 10.64
CA SER A 528 44.90 5.38 10.41
C SER A 528 45.77 5.48 9.15
N LYS A 529 46.39 4.39 8.69
CA LYS A 529 47.18 4.39 7.44
C LYS A 529 46.25 4.38 6.22
N SER A 530 45.23 3.57 6.24
CA SER A 530 44.19 3.51 5.19
C SER A 530 43.39 4.81 5.10
N GLU A 531 43.17 5.46 6.24
CA GLU A 531 42.53 6.79 6.28
C GLU A 531 43.35 7.85 5.55
N ILE A 532 44.65 7.97 5.86
CA ILE A 532 45.55 8.91 5.16
C ILE A 532 45.60 8.59 3.66
N ALA A 533 45.76 7.32 3.32
CA ALA A 533 45.81 6.89 1.92
C ALA A 533 44.51 7.24 1.18
N LEU A 534 43.36 7.11 1.83
CA LEU A 534 42.04 7.47 1.28
C LEU A 534 41.94 8.99 0.99
N TYR A 535 42.36 9.86 1.93
CA TYR A 535 42.32 11.30 1.73
C TYR A 535 43.32 11.76 0.68
N ASP A 536 44.55 11.21 0.66
CA ASP A 536 45.53 11.49 -0.39
C ASP A 536 45.06 11.00 -1.77
N PHE A 537 44.39 9.87 -1.81
CA PHE A 537 43.77 9.34 -3.00
C PHE A 537 42.64 10.23 -3.51
N PHE A 538 41.72 10.68 -2.61
CA PHE A 538 40.69 11.63 -2.98
C PHE A 538 41.26 12.94 -3.51
N ARG A 539 42.27 13.46 -2.88
CA ARG A 539 42.94 14.67 -3.32
C ARG A 539 43.55 14.54 -4.72
N LYS A 540 44.11 13.39 -5.04
CA LYS A 540 44.65 13.11 -6.39
C LYS A 540 43.54 12.93 -7.43
N LEU A 541 42.43 12.28 -7.06
CA LEU A 541 41.34 11.96 -7.97
C LEU A 541 40.43 13.14 -8.28
N THR A 542 40.14 13.98 -7.29
CA THR A 542 39.23 15.11 -7.45
C THR A 542 39.90 16.31 -8.15
N GLY A 543 41.24 16.34 -8.21
CA GLY A 543 41.99 17.39 -8.91
C GLY A 543 41.67 18.78 -8.37
N GLN A 544 41.10 19.68 -9.21
CA GLN A 544 40.70 21.04 -8.85
C GLN A 544 39.23 21.16 -8.37
N LYS A 545 38.60 20.04 -8.06
CA LYS A 545 37.20 20.05 -7.59
C LYS A 545 37.09 20.37 -6.11
N THR A 546 35.99 20.99 -5.72
CA THR A 546 35.71 21.33 -4.32
C THR A 546 35.40 20.06 -3.52
N VAL A 547 36.06 19.87 -2.37
CA VAL A 547 35.84 18.73 -1.47
C VAL A 547 35.58 19.24 -0.06
N SER A 548 34.45 18.85 0.52
CA SER A 548 34.15 19.05 1.93
C SER A 548 34.13 17.69 2.63
N SER A 549 34.88 17.53 3.70
CA SER A 549 34.97 16.29 4.46
C SER A 549 34.77 16.52 5.95
N CYS A 550 34.16 15.53 6.63
CA CYS A 550 33.99 15.50 8.07
C CYS A 550 34.84 14.35 8.64
N PRO A 551 36.11 14.59 8.96
CA PRO A 551 36.99 13.54 9.47
C PRO A 551 36.70 13.25 10.94
N THR A 552 36.76 11.97 11.33
CA THR A 552 36.68 11.52 12.73
C THR A 552 38.04 11.48 13.42
N GLY A 553 39.16 11.48 12.65
CA GLY A 553 40.51 11.29 13.14
C GLY A 553 41.35 12.57 13.19
N TYR A 554 42.18 12.72 14.22
CA TYR A 554 43.12 13.83 14.43
C TYR A 554 44.12 13.99 13.27
N LEU A 555 44.45 12.91 12.56
CA LEU A 555 45.39 12.89 11.44
C LEU A 555 44.86 13.50 10.15
N ALA A 556 43.55 13.40 9.91
CA ALA A 556 42.91 13.98 8.75
C ALA A 556 42.83 15.51 8.83
N VAL A 557 42.72 16.08 10.03
CA VAL A 557 42.78 17.53 10.28
C VAL A 557 44.17 18.09 9.94
N LEU A 558 45.24 17.36 10.26
CA LEU A 558 46.62 17.77 9.94
C LEU A 558 46.91 17.79 8.43
N SER A 559 46.24 16.93 7.65
CA SER A 559 46.40 16.93 6.19
C SER A 559 45.63 18.08 5.52
N ALA A 560 44.52 18.51 6.07
CA ALA A 560 43.71 19.63 5.57
C ALA A 560 44.29 21.02 5.94
N THR A 561 44.86 21.18 7.14
CA THR A 561 45.40 22.45 7.65
C THR A 561 46.76 22.88 7.03
N LYS A 562 47.43 22.04 6.26
CA LYS A 562 48.70 22.42 5.58
C LYS A 562 48.50 23.37 4.40
N TYR A 563 47.28 23.76 4.02
CA TYR A 563 46.97 24.52 2.82
C TYR A 563 45.82 25.54 2.96
N SER A 564 45.53 26.03 4.18
CA SER A 564 44.68 27.21 4.37
C SER A 564 45.48 28.49 4.38
#